data_cab2e25ed00347115b358cca4711f0dc
#
_entry.id   cab2e25ed00347115b358cca4711f0dc
#
_cell.length_a   1.000
_cell.length_b   1.000
_cell.length_c   1.000
_cell.angle_alpha   90.00
_cell.angle_beta   90.00
_cell.angle_gamma   90.00
#
_symmetry.space_group_name_H-M   'P 1'
#
loop_
_entity.id
_entity.type
_entity.pdbx_description
1 polymer ?
#
loop_
_entity_poly.entity_id
_entity_poly.type
_entity_poly.pdbx_seq_one_letter_code
_entity_poly.pdbx_strand_id
1 'polypeptide(L)'
;GWAHVCVTQESVDGFFMKDGLTIDDPGTGYDESGFTEVVNPCNDRKRTDKNIFTMYADREPRFYAAVTYEGKSWHIQPRFNYDWGAGFAKGEGSDNSVGDYPRNGYLLYKFKNRQIMYTGDYIKKWARPSILFRLADFYLYYAEVCNEIDPEDECVIDYLDKIRERAGLLGYRELAATGKKNIIGDRKLQRRAIQQERRVELFAEGQRFFDIRRWMICGEGEDADQRFVHGMNMNGERNRPLGTDQSFYRRTLIENRPWKRAMYLHPIPFDELQVNKKIVQNPLW
;
A
#
# COMPACT_ATOMS: atom_id res chain seq x y z
N GLY A 1 4.96 7.72 -17.03
CA GLY A 1 6.15 7.55 -16.20
C GLY A 1 6.69 6.16 -16.40
N TRP A 2 7.96 6.09 -16.56
CA TRP A 2 8.75 4.86 -16.65
C TRP A 2 8.57 4.06 -15.37
N ALA A 3 8.58 2.76 -15.39
CA ALA A 3 8.23 1.83 -14.31
C ALA A 3 9.12 1.90 -13.05
N HIS A 4 9.49 3.11 -12.60
CA HIS A 4 10.47 3.32 -11.52
C HIS A 4 9.88 3.42 -10.12
N VAL A 5 8.56 3.62 -9.97
CA VAL A 5 7.93 3.68 -8.65
C VAL A 5 7.19 2.38 -8.40
N CYS A 6 7.89 1.46 -7.76
CA CYS A 6 7.37 0.15 -7.40
C CYS A 6 6.66 0.17 -6.05
N VAL A 7 5.75 -0.79 -5.85
CA VAL A 7 5.05 -1.05 -4.59
C VAL A 7 5.59 -2.35 -4.02
N THR A 8 5.85 -2.40 -2.72
CA THR A 8 6.31 -3.61 -2.04
C THR A 8 5.16 -4.55 -1.74
N GLN A 9 5.45 -5.85 -1.60
CA GLN A 9 4.44 -6.84 -1.22
C GLN A 9 3.80 -6.50 0.13
N GLU A 10 4.59 -6.05 1.10
CA GLU A 10 4.09 -5.63 2.41
C GLU A 10 3.08 -4.47 2.32
N SER A 11 3.24 -3.62 1.32
CA SER A 11 2.27 -2.56 1.05
C SER A 11 0.99 -3.09 0.40
N VAL A 12 1.12 -4.07 -0.48
CA VAL A 12 -0.01 -4.79 -1.09
C VAL A 12 -0.82 -5.53 -0.03
N ASP A 13 -0.14 -6.25 0.87
CA ASP A 13 -0.75 -6.99 1.97
C ASP A 13 -1.45 -6.06 2.97
N GLY A 14 -0.93 -4.85 3.14
CA GLY A 14 -1.49 -3.86 4.04
C GLY A 14 -2.89 -3.36 3.67
N PHE A 15 -3.35 -3.49 2.43
CA PHE A 15 -4.72 -3.10 2.06
C PHE A 15 -5.74 -4.10 2.61
N PHE A 16 -6.92 -3.60 2.98
CA PHE A 16 -8.00 -4.43 3.50
C PHE A 16 -8.68 -5.25 2.39
N MET A 17 -9.42 -6.25 2.83
CA MET A 17 -10.41 -6.93 2.01
C MET A 17 -11.68 -6.07 1.88
N LYS A 18 -12.54 -6.37 0.93
CA LYS A 18 -13.78 -5.60 0.65
C LYS A 18 -14.74 -5.53 1.84
N ASP A 19 -14.67 -6.50 2.74
CA ASP A 19 -15.47 -6.55 3.95
C ASP A 19 -14.87 -5.77 5.13
N GLY A 20 -13.70 -5.14 4.91
CA GLY A 20 -13.03 -4.29 5.89
C GLY A 20 -12.10 -5.04 6.85
N LEU A 21 -11.91 -6.33 6.70
CA LEU A 21 -10.93 -7.12 7.47
C LEU A 21 -9.53 -7.04 6.83
N THR A 22 -8.49 -7.34 7.60
CA THR A 22 -7.14 -7.53 7.06
C THR A 22 -7.02 -8.91 6.42
N ILE A 23 -5.99 -9.15 5.62
CA ILE A 23 -5.77 -10.49 5.02
C ILE A 23 -5.53 -11.59 6.07
N ASP A 24 -5.06 -11.22 7.26
CA ASP A 24 -4.74 -12.14 8.36
C ASP A 24 -5.91 -12.36 9.32
N ASP A 25 -6.98 -11.59 9.20
CA ASP A 25 -8.16 -11.76 10.05
C ASP A 25 -8.92 -13.04 9.67
N PRO A 26 -9.46 -13.79 10.62
CA PRO A 26 -10.23 -14.99 10.32
C PRO A 26 -11.47 -14.70 9.47
N GLY A 27 -11.73 -15.54 8.48
CA GLY A 27 -12.93 -15.47 7.65
C GLY A 27 -12.93 -14.38 6.59
N THR A 28 -11.77 -13.79 6.25
CA THR A 28 -11.63 -12.74 5.22
C THR A 28 -11.89 -13.23 3.80
N GLY A 29 -11.81 -14.53 3.56
CA GLY A 29 -11.84 -15.09 2.20
C GLY A 29 -10.58 -14.80 1.37
N TYR A 30 -9.51 -14.28 1.98
CA TYR A 30 -8.23 -14.11 1.31
C TYR A 30 -7.64 -15.43 0.87
N ASP A 31 -7.17 -15.51 -0.38
CA ASP A 31 -6.64 -16.73 -0.99
C ASP A 31 -5.48 -16.43 -1.93
N GLU A 32 -4.50 -17.33 -1.98
CA GLU A 32 -3.34 -17.30 -2.90
C GLU A 32 -3.20 -18.60 -3.70
N SER A 33 -4.28 -19.34 -3.89
CA SER A 33 -4.21 -20.70 -4.45
C SER A 33 -4.59 -20.81 -5.92
N GLY A 34 -5.13 -19.76 -6.55
CA GLY A 34 -5.66 -19.88 -7.88
C GLY A 34 -5.83 -18.58 -8.64
N PHE A 35 -6.73 -18.64 -9.62
CA PHE A 35 -7.05 -17.53 -10.50
C PHE A 35 -8.55 -17.32 -10.58
N THR A 36 -8.97 -16.07 -10.71
CA THR A 36 -10.37 -15.69 -10.77
C THR A 36 -10.58 -14.50 -11.70
N GLU A 37 -11.82 -14.07 -11.82
CA GLU A 37 -12.18 -12.80 -12.46
C GLU A 37 -12.33 -11.71 -11.40
N VAL A 38 -11.82 -10.51 -11.69
CA VAL A 38 -11.89 -9.35 -10.80
C VAL A 38 -12.58 -8.21 -11.48
N VAL A 39 -13.67 -7.71 -10.89
CA VAL A 39 -14.29 -6.45 -11.32
C VAL A 39 -13.48 -5.30 -10.72
N ASN A 40 -12.73 -4.60 -11.57
CA ASN A 40 -11.95 -3.45 -11.14
C ASN A 40 -12.86 -2.23 -10.97
N PRO A 41 -13.13 -1.76 -9.73
CA PRO A 41 -14.05 -0.65 -9.48
C PRO A 41 -13.51 0.69 -10.01
N CYS A 42 -12.20 0.76 -10.26
CA CYS A 42 -11.54 1.94 -10.79
C CYS A 42 -11.45 1.96 -12.33
N ASN A 43 -12.01 0.96 -12.99
CA ASN A 43 -12.07 0.91 -14.44
C ASN A 43 -13.35 1.62 -14.94
N ASP A 44 -13.19 2.69 -15.71
CA ASP A 44 -14.31 3.49 -16.22
C ASP A 44 -15.31 2.71 -17.10
N ARG A 45 -14.85 1.60 -17.69
CA ARG A 45 -15.68 0.71 -18.52
C ARG A 45 -16.29 -0.46 -17.75
N LYS A 46 -16.13 -0.51 -16.42
CA LYS A 46 -16.61 -1.62 -15.55
C LYS A 46 -16.19 -2.99 -16.09
N ARG A 47 -14.97 -3.08 -16.58
CA ARG A 47 -14.45 -4.32 -17.11
C ARG A 47 -14.10 -5.31 -16.02
N THR A 48 -14.32 -6.56 -16.33
CA THR A 48 -13.84 -7.69 -15.55
C THR A 48 -12.46 -8.08 -16.08
N ASP A 49 -11.45 -7.98 -15.22
CA ASP A 49 -10.13 -8.50 -15.48
C ASP A 49 -10.17 -10.02 -15.30
N LYS A 50 -9.69 -10.77 -16.29
CA LYS A 50 -9.76 -12.24 -16.30
C LYS A 50 -8.44 -12.88 -15.96
N ASN A 51 -8.51 -14.08 -15.39
CA ASN A 51 -7.34 -14.88 -15.04
C ASN A 51 -6.38 -14.10 -14.11
N ILE A 52 -6.96 -13.47 -13.08
CA ILE A 52 -6.25 -12.70 -12.06
C ILE A 52 -5.95 -13.59 -10.88
N PHE A 53 -4.74 -13.50 -10.35
CA PHE A 53 -4.33 -14.24 -9.16
C PHE A 53 -5.23 -13.89 -7.97
N THR A 54 -5.72 -14.89 -7.25
CA THR A 54 -6.76 -14.73 -6.22
C THR A 54 -6.39 -13.75 -5.13
N MET A 55 -5.09 -13.56 -4.82
CA MET A 55 -4.63 -12.57 -3.84
C MET A 55 -5.06 -11.12 -4.13
N TYR A 56 -5.40 -10.81 -5.39
CA TYR A 56 -5.85 -9.48 -5.81
C TYR A 56 -7.36 -9.34 -5.85
N ALA A 57 -8.08 -10.44 -5.63
CA ALA A 57 -9.54 -10.45 -5.64
C ALA A 57 -10.12 -9.92 -4.32
N ASP A 58 -11.32 -9.39 -4.39
CA ASP A 58 -12.10 -8.95 -3.22
C ASP A 58 -11.37 -8.00 -2.27
N ARG A 59 -10.43 -7.22 -2.82
CA ARG A 59 -9.74 -6.16 -2.07
C ARG A 59 -10.58 -4.89 -2.04
N GLU A 60 -10.27 -4.03 -1.10
CA GLU A 60 -10.93 -2.73 -0.96
C GLU A 60 -10.71 -1.80 -2.19
N PRO A 61 -11.61 -0.82 -2.43
CA PRO A 61 -11.47 0.08 -3.58
C PRO A 61 -10.15 0.85 -3.65
N ARG A 62 -9.56 1.23 -2.49
CA ARG A 62 -8.27 1.94 -2.44
C ARG A 62 -7.12 1.10 -2.99
N PHE A 63 -7.15 -0.23 -2.83
CA PHE A 63 -6.18 -1.13 -3.44
C PHE A 63 -6.18 -0.99 -4.96
N TYR A 64 -7.36 -1.10 -5.57
CA TYR A 64 -7.48 -0.97 -7.03
C TYR A 64 -7.17 0.43 -7.54
N ALA A 65 -7.38 1.46 -6.73
CA ALA A 65 -7.03 2.84 -7.06
C ALA A 65 -5.54 3.15 -6.91
N ALA A 66 -4.81 2.38 -6.10
CA ALA A 66 -3.44 2.69 -5.73
C ALA A 66 -2.37 1.79 -6.37
N VAL A 67 -2.69 0.52 -6.65
CA VAL A 67 -1.74 -0.50 -7.08
C VAL A 67 -2.06 -0.99 -8.48
N THR A 68 -1.01 -1.17 -9.31
CA THR A 68 -1.07 -1.96 -10.54
C THR A 68 -0.37 -3.28 -10.29
N TYR A 69 -1.07 -4.36 -10.55
CA TYR A 69 -0.63 -5.75 -10.39
C TYR A 69 -0.71 -6.51 -11.73
N GLU A 70 -0.14 -7.68 -11.79
CA GLU A 70 -0.14 -8.56 -12.97
C GLU A 70 -1.56 -8.86 -13.45
N GLY A 71 -1.82 -8.59 -14.71
CA GLY A 71 -3.13 -8.82 -15.36
C GLY A 71 -4.15 -7.70 -15.18
N LYS A 72 -3.88 -6.70 -14.33
CA LYS A 72 -4.80 -5.55 -14.16
C LYS A 72 -4.96 -4.78 -15.45
N SER A 73 -6.20 -4.51 -15.85
CA SER A 73 -6.46 -3.61 -16.98
C SER A 73 -6.01 -2.18 -16.65
N TRP A 74 -5.23 -1.62 -17.56
CA TRP A 74 -4.83 -0.21 -17.48
C TRP A 74 -5.98 0.68 -17.93
N HIS A 75 -6.01 1.93 -17.47
CA HIS A 75 -6.99 2.88 -18.02
C HIS A 75 -6.72 3.09 -19.52
N ILE A 76 -7.79 3.07 -20.29
CA ILE A 76 -7.72 3.19 -21.73
C ILE A 76 -7.73 4.67 -22.08
N GLN A 77 -6.79 5.06 -22.92
CA GLN A 77 -6.87 6.36 -23.56
C GLN A 77 -8.03 6.33 -24.58
N PRO A 78 -8.89 7.36 -24.65
CA PRO A 78 -10.08 7.35 -25.50
C PRO A 78 -9.82 7.04 -26.99
N ARG A 79 -8.60 7.28 -27.46
CA ARG A 79 -8.19 7.08 -28.85
C ARG A 79 -7.83 5.62 -29.18
N PHE A 80 -7.47 4.82 -28.19
CA PHE A 80 -7.07 3.44 -28.41
C PHE A 80 -8.18 2.50 -27.93
N ASN A 81 -8.77 1.79 -28.87
CA ASN A 81 -9.91 0.90 -28.58
C ASN A 81 -9.46 -0.50 -28.11
N TYR A 82 -8.24 -0.63 -27.61
CA TYR A 82 -7.73 -1.88 -27.09
C TYR A 82 -7.34 -1.74 -25.62
N ASP A 83 -7.45 -2.84 -24.93
CA ASP A 83 -7.17 -2.95 -23.52
C ASP A 83 -5.74 -3.40 -23.33
N TRP A 84 -5.02 -2.61 -22.58
CA TRP A 84 -3.73 -3.01 -22.09
C TRP A 84 -3.90 -3.60 -20.70
N GLY A 85 -3.60 -4.89 -20.56
CA GLY A 85 -3.35 -5.51 -19.27
C GLY A 85 -1.90 -5.22 -18.86
N ALA A 86 -1.69 -5.01 -17.56
CA ALA A 86 -0.34 -4.95 -17.02
C ALA A 86 0.26 -6.36 -17.05
N GLY A 87 1.36 -6.54 -17.76
CA GLY A 87 2.07 -7.81 -17.86
C GLY A 87 3.50 -7.66 -17.40
N PHE A 88 3.83 -8.16 -16.22
CA PHE A 88 5.14 -8.05 -15.57
C PHE A 88 5.88 -9.38 -15.49
N ALA A 89 5.17 -10.50 -15.57
CA ALA A 89 5.74 -11.83 -15.59
C ALA A 89 6.69 -12.01 -16.78
N LYS A 90 7.63 -12.93 -16.65
CA LYS A 90 8.58 -13.24 -17.72
C LYS A 90 7.86 -13.62 -19.01
N GLY A 91 8.24 -12.99 -20.10
CA GLY A 91 7.60 -13.14 -21.41
C GLY A 91 6.46 -12.18 -21.68
N GLU A 92 6.05 -11.36 -20.71
CA GLU A 92 5.02 -10.33 -20.85
C GLU A 92 5.64 -8.98 -21.27
N GLY A 93 4.79 -8.00 -21.63
CA GLY A 93 5.22 -6.75 -22.26
C GLY A 93 6.06 -5.79 -21.41
N SER A 94 6.12 -5.98 -20.08
CA SER A 94 6.90 -5.19 -19.15
C SER A 94 7.67 -6.08 -18.18
N ASP A 95 8.21 -7.18 -18.68
CA ASP A 95 9.03 -8.10 -17.91
C ASP A 95 10.46 -7.54 -17.69
N ASN A 96 11.31 -8.28 -17.00
CA ASN A 96 12.67 -7.87 -16.69
C ASN A 96 13.66 -7.83 -17.89
N SER A 97 13.22 -8.21 -19.08
CA SER A 97 14.01 -8.10 -20.31
C SER A 97 13.99 -6.68 -20.91
N VAL A 98 13.01 -5.86 -20.53
CA VAL A 98 12.92 -4.45 -20.93
C VAL A 98 13.54 -3.55 -19.87
N GLY A 99 14.08 -2.38 -20.26
CA GLY A 99 14.75 -1.47 -19.32
C GLY A 99 13.81 -0.85 -18.26
N ASP A 100 12.52 -0.77 -18.55
CA ASP A 100 11.51 -0.10 -17.74
C ASP A 100 10.49 -1.12 -17.17
N TYR A 101 10.89 -1.88 -16.16
CA TYR A 101 10.05 -2.88 -15.51
C TYR A 101 9.92 -2.64 -14.00
N PRO A 102 8.82 -3.09 -13.36
CA PRO A 102 8.65 -2.99 -11.91
C PRO A 102 9.47 -4.07 -11.20
N ARG A 103 10.52 -3.70 -10.49
CA ARG A 103 11.41 -4.65 -9.81
C ARG A 103 10.71 -5.55 -8.79
N ASN A 104 9.56 -5.11 -8.27
CA ASN A 104 8.79 -5.83 -7.26
C ASN A 104 7.53 -6.51 -7.83
N GLY A 105 7.30 -6.44 -9.15
CA GLY A 105 6.08 -6.96 -9.78
C GLY A 105 4.84 -6.08 -9.58
N TYR A 106 5.00 -4.85 -9.08
CA TYR A 106 3.91 -3.90 -8.84
C TYR A 106 4.32 -2.47 -9.20
N LEU A 107 3.35 -1.68 -9.67
CA LEU A 107 3.54 -0.24 -9.91
C LEU A 107 2.57 0.60 -9.08
N LEU A 108 3.03 1.77 -8.69
CA LEU A 108 2.19 2.78 -8.07
C LEU A 108 1.22 3.37 -9.09
N TYR A 109 -0.08 3.31 -8.78
CA TYR A 109 -1.15 3.85 -9.62
C TYR A 109 -1.84 5.09 -9.01
N LYS A 110 -1.79 5.27 -7.71
CA LYS A 110 -2.54 6.29 -6.93
C LYS A 110 -2.51 7.69 -7.53
N PHE A 111 -1.37 8.11 -8.08
CA PHE A 111 -1.22 9.46 -8.65
C PHE A 111 -1.35 9.50 -10.16
N LYS A 112 -1.86 8.43 -10.77
CA LYS A 112 -2.05 8.39 -12.21
C LYS A 112 -3.33 9.14 -12.59
N ASN A 113 -3.16 10.27 -13.28
CA ASN A 113 -4.31 10.96 -13.85
C ASN A 113 -4.78 10.22 -15.10
N ARG A 114 -6.04 9.80 -15.12
CA ARG A 114 -6.66 9.06 -16.24
C ARG A 114 -6.80 9.88 -17.51
N GLN A 115 -6.77 11.21 -17.40
CA GLN A 115 -6.85 12.12 -18.54
C GLN A 115 -5.49 12.38 -19.21
N ILE A 116 -4.39 11.86 -18.66
CA ILE A 116 -3.06 12.00 -19.27
C ILE A 116 -2.98 11.12 -20.52
N MET A 117 -2.64 11.74 -21.63
CA MET A 117 -2.35 11.09 -22.89
C MET A 117 -0.86 11.23 -23.21
N TYR A 118 -0.21 10.11 -23.54
CA TYR A 118 1.25 10.08 -23.78
C TYR A 118 1.62 9.99 -25.25
N THR A 119 0.67 9.71 -26.12
CA THR A 119 0.92 9.48 -27.56
C THR A 119 -0.06 10.25 -28.43
N GLY A 120 0.40 10.62 -29.62
CA GLY A 120 -0.38 11.33 -30.64
C GLY A 120 -0.37 12.85 -30.45
N ASP A 121 -1.12 13.55 -31.30
CA ASP A 121 -1.19 15.02 -31.36
C ASP A 121 -1.83 15.67 -30.11
N TYR A 122 -2.33 14.85 -29.20
CA TYR A 122 -3.04 15.28 -28.00
C TYR A 122 -2.31 14.88 -26.72
N ILE A 123 -1.04 15.22 -26.59
CA ILE A 123 -0.33 15.02 -25.33
C ILE A 123 -0.91 15.98 -24.28
N LYS A 124 -1.74 15.47 -23.39
CA LYS A 124 -2.24 16.23 -22.24
C LYS A 124 -1.39 15.91 -21.03
N LYS A 125 -0.65 16.90 -20.55
CA LYS A 125 0.08 16.83 -19.28
C LYS A 125 -0.71 17.62 -18.24
N TRP A 126 -0.97 16.99 -17.09
CA TRP A 126 -1.60 17.65 -15.97
C TRP A 126 -0.56 17.80 -14.85
N ALA A 127 -0.45 19.00 -14.31
CA ALA A 127 0.32 19.21 -13.11
C ALA A 127 -0.27 18.38 -11.96
N ARG A 128 0.60 17.70 -11.22
CA ARG A 128 0.18 16.96 -10.02
C ARG A 128 0.39 17.90 -8.82
N PRO A 129 -0.67 18.26 -8.09
CA PRO A 129 -0.49 18.95 -6.83
C PRO A 129 0.22 18.02 -5.84
N SER A 130 1.19 18.56 -5.12
CA SER A 130 1.78 17.86 -3.98
C SER A 130 0.83 17.99 -2.80
N ILE A 131 0.44 16.87 -2.22
CA ILE A 131 -0.36 16.83 -1.00
C ILE A 131 0.60 17.04 0.17
N LEU A 132 0.42 18.14 0.90
CA LEU A 132 1.15 18.38 2.15
C LEU A 132 0.35 17.85 3.34
N PHE A 133 -0.91 18.23 3.43
CA PHE A 133 -1.87 17.79 4.45
C PHE A 133 -3.25 17.64 3.83
N ARG A 134 -4.05 16.75 4.38
CA ARG A 134 -5.47 16.59 4.03
C ARG A 134 -6.28 16.18 5.24
N LEU A 135 -7.59 16.36 5.18
CA LEU A 135 -8.48 16.14 6.32
C LEU A 135 -8.35 14.74 6.94
N ALA A 136 -8.07 13.73 6.14
CA ALA A 136 -7.84 12.38 6.63
C ALA A 136 -6.64 12.26 7.58
N ASP A 137 -5.57 13.06 7.38
CA ASP A 137 -4.44 13.10 8.32
C ASP A 137 -4.90 13.54 9.70
N PHE A 138 -5.71 14.61 9.76
CA PHE A 138 -6.22 15.14 11.02
C PHE A 138 -7.19 14.18 11.70
N TYR A 139 -8.06 13.51 10.96
CA TYR A 139 -8.95 12.49 11.52
C TYR A 139 -8.17 11.38 12.18
N LEU A 140 -7.14 10.88 11.51
CA LEU A 140 -6.33 9.78 12.03
C LEU A 140 -5.41 10.21 13.18
N TYR A 141 -4.88 11.45 13.17
CA TYR A 141 -4.18 12.00 14.32
C TYR A 141 -5.10 12.17 15.52
N TYR A 142 -6.32 12.66 15.30
CA TYR A 142 -7.27 12.86 16.37
C TYR A 142 -7.69 11.52 17.00
N ALA A 143 -8.02 10.52 16.17
CA ALA A 143 -8.31 9.17 16.67
C ALA A 143 -7.14 8.59 17.47
N GLU A 144 -5.90 8.81 17.03
CA GLU A 144 -4.71 8.35 17.74
C GLU A 144 -4.56 9.03 19.11
N VAL A 145 -4.71 10.36 19.15
CA VAL A 145 -4.62 11.11 20.41
C VAL A 145 -5.71 10.69 21.39
N CYS A 146 -6.96 10.56 20.94
CA CYS A 146 -8.06 10.07 21.76
C CYS A 146 -7.74 8.68 22.33
N ASN A 147 -7.27 7.74 21.50
CA ASN A 147 -6.91 6.40 21.94
C ASN A 147 -5.82 6.39 23.01
N GLU A 148 -4.83 7.28 22.92
CA GLU A 148 -3.75 7.34 23.92
C GLU A 148 -4.20 7.98 25.24
N ILE A 149 -5.17 8.89 25.21
CA ILE A 149 -5.74 9.53 26.39
C ILE A 149 -6.77 8.59 27.04
N ASP A 150 -7.81 8.26 26.30
CA ASP A 150 -8.92 7.40 26.75
C ASP A 150 -9.40 6.48 25.60
N PRO A 151 -9.10 5.18 25.64
CA PRO A 151 -9.53 4.26 24.59
C PRO A 151 -11.04 4.00 24.56
N GLU A 152 -11.79 4.35 25.62
CA GLU A 152 -13.24 4.24 25.65
C GLU A 152 -13.94 5.45 25.01
N ASP A 153 -13.20 6.51 24.69
CA ASP A 153 -13.76 7.68 24.03
C ASP A 153 -14.25 7.30 22.61
N GLU A 154 -15.53 7.58 22.36
CA GLU A 154 -16.18 7.29 21.08
C GLU A 154 -15.47 7.93 19.88
N CYS A 155 -14.74 9.04 20.10
CA CYS A 155 -14.01 9.74 19.05
C CYS A 155 -12.99 8.86 18.32
N VAL A 156 -12.42 7.84 19.00
CA VAL A 156 -11.46 6.92 18.37
C VAL A 156 -12.10 6.22 17.18
N ILE A 157 -13.25 5.61 17.41
CA ILE A 157 -13.96 4.83 16.39
C ILE A 157 -14.68 5.74 15.41
N ASP A 158 -15.23 6.88 15.85
CA ASP A 158 -15.91 7.84 14.98
C ASP A 158 -15.03 8.32 13.82
N TYR A 159 -13.78 8.67 14.11
CA TYR A 159 -12.88 9.18 13.09
C TYR A 159 -12.28 8.07 12.23
N LEU A 160 -12.09 6.87 12.76
CA LEU A 160 -11.73 5.70 11.98
C LEU A 160 -12.86 5.33 11.00
N ASP A 161 -14.08 5.26 11.49
CA ASP A 161 -15.24 4.85 10.70
C ASP A 161 -15.54 5.85 9.59
N LYS A 162 -15.40 7.17 9.81
CA LYS A 162 -15.50 8.19 8.75
C LYS A 162 -14.54 7.93 7.57
N ILE A 163 -13.32 7.50 7.86
CA ILE A 163 -12.34 7.16 6.82
C ILE A 163 -12.75 5.90 6.08
N ARG A 164 -13.16 4.87 6.82
CA ARG A 164 -13.53 3.56 6.27
C ARG A 164 -14.80 3.63 5.42
N GLU A 165 -15.83 4.28 5.91
CA GLU A 165 -17.09 4.50 5.18
C GLU A 165 -16.87 5.25 3.87
N ARG A 166 -16.07 6.32 3.90
CA ARG A 166 -15.68 7.04 2.68
C ARG A 166 -14.95 6.14 1.69
N ALA A 167 -14.15 5.20 2.18
CA ALA A 167 -13.43 4.23 1.36
C ALA A 167 -14.31 3.07 0.86
N GLY A 168 -15.57 2.99 1.31
CA GLY A 168 -16.50 1.91 0.96
C GLY A 168 -16.31 0.64 1.78
N LEU A 169 -15.76 0.77 3.00
CA LEU A 169 -15.56 -0.34 3.94
C LEU A 169 -16.55 -0.25 5.09
N LEU A 170 -16.83 -1.39 5.71
CA LEU A 170 -17.55 -1.42 6.98
C LEU A 170 -16.73 -0.70 8.07
N GLY A 171 -17.41 0.11 8.89
CA GLY A 171 -16.83 0.71 10.07
C GLY A 171 -16.53 -0.32 11.16
N TYR A 172 -15.69 0.02 12.11
CA TYR A 172 -15.39 -0.87 13.23
C TYR A 172 -16.58 -1.09 14.16
N ARG A 173 -17.51 -0.13 14.27
CA ARG A 173 -18.79 -0.35 14.96
C ARG A 173 -19.61 -1.44 14.29
N GLU A 174 -19.70 -1.44 12.98
CA GLU A 174 -20.44 -2.44 12.24
C GLU A 174 -19.76 -3.81 12.28
N LEU A 175 -18.43 -3.85 12.19
CA LEU A 175 -17.66 -5.08 12.36
C LEU A 175 -17.86 -5.69 13.75
N ALA A 176 -17.90 -4.87 14.79
CA ALA A 176 -18.17 -5.32 16.16
C ALA A 176 -19.62 -5.82 16.31
N ALA A 177 -20.60 -5.08 15.80
CA ALA A 177 -22.02 -5.44 15.85
C ALA A 177 -22.31 -6.76 15.11
N THR A 178 -21.57 -7.05 14.02
CA THR A 178 -21.71 -8.30 13.26
C THR A 178 -20.85 -9.44 13.80
N GLY A 179 -20.09 -9.20 14.88
CA GLY A 179 -19.21 -10.21 15.50
C GLY A 179 -17.97 -10.57 14.69
N LYS A 180 -17.70 -9.85 13.60
CA LYS A 180 -16.53 -10.13 12.74
C LYS A 180 -15.22 -9.68 13.38
N LYS A 181 -15.21 -8.48 13.95
CA LYS A 181 -14.02 -7.92 14.62
C LYS A 181 -14.43 -6.85 15.62
N ASN A 182 -14.00 -6.98 16.86
CA ASN A 182 -14.21 -5.97 17.88
C ASN A 182 -12.86 -5.45 18.39
N ILE A 183 -12.64 -4.14 18.28
CA ILE A 183 -11.46 -3.44 18.78
C ILE A 183 -11.85 -2.36 19.81
N ILE A 184 -13.15 -2.10 19.99
CA ILE A 184 -13.69 -0.96 20.74
C ILE A 184 -13.26 -1.07 22.22
N GLY A 185 -12.68 0.00 22.76
CA GLY A 185 -12.19 0.08 24.14
C GLY A 185 -10.82 -0.58 24.38
N ASP A 186 -10.31 -1.37 23.45
CA ASP A 186 -8.96 -1.95 23.58
C ASP A 186 -7.90 -1.04 22.96
N ARG A 187 -7.12 -0.35 23.79
CA ARG A 187 -6.08 0.59 23.37
C ARG A 187 -5.08 -0.01 22.38
N LYS A 188 -4.68 -1.27 22.57
CA LYS A 188 -3.69 -1.92 21.72
C LYS A 188 -4.28 -2.27 20.35
N LEU A 189 -5.48 -2.84 20.35
CA LEU A 189 -6.17 -3.19 19.10
C LEU A 189 -6.52 -1.93 18.31
N GLN A 190 -7.02 -0.88 18.98
CA GLN A 190 -7.30 0.41 18.36
C GLN A 190 -6.04 1.07 17.81
N ARG A 191 -4.92 1.04 18.54
CA ARG A 191 -3.63 1.55 18.05
C ARG A 191 -3.19 0.84 16.77
N ARG A 192 -3.27 -0.49 16.72
CA ARG A 192 -2.95 -1.27 15.52
C ARG A 192 -3.89 -0.93 14.36
N ALA A 193 -5.18 -0.78 14.64
CA ALA A 193 -6.16 -0.38 13.62
C ALA A 193 -5.88 1.02 13.06
N ILE A 194 -5.54 2.00 13.91
CA ILE A 194 -5.15 3.36 13.50
C ILE A 194 -3.88 3.32 12.64
N GLN A 195 -2.88 2.57 13.06
CA GLN A 195 -1.62 2.42 12.32
C GLN A 195 -1.84 1.79 10.94
N GLN A 196 -2.70 0.78 10.89
CA GLN A 196 -3.06 0.11 9.63
C GLN A 196 -3.87 1.04 8.72
N GLU A 197 -4.86 1.75 9.27
CA GLU A 197 -5.66 2.70 8.50
C GLU A 197 -4.80 3.84 7.94
N ARG A 198 -3.86 4.38 8.74
CA ARG A 198 -2.90 5.38 8.26
C ARG A 198 -2.02 4.85 7.14
N ARG A 199 -1.54 3.61 7.27
CA ARG A 199 -0.71 2.95 6.25
C ARG A 199 -1.41 2.90 4.89
N VAL A 200 -2.70 2.55 4.89
CA VAL A 200 -3.51 2.40 3.67
C VAL A 200 -4.01 3.75 3.14
N GLU A 201 -4.60 4.55 4.00
CA GLU A 201 -5.21 5.83 3.62
C GLU A 201 -4.16 6.79 3.06
N LEU A 202 -3.03 6.91 3.75
CA LEU A 202 -1.94 7.83 3.39
C LEU A 202 -0.85 7.14 2.56
N PHE A 203 -1.19 6.00 1.95
CA PHE A 203 -0.28 5.24 1.10
C PHE A 203 0.38 6.11 0.03
N ALA A 204 1.71 6.06 -0.05
CA ALA A 204 2.54 6.82 -0.99
C ALA A 204 2.47 8.36 -0.85
N GLU A 205 1.95 8.89 0.27
CA GLU A 205 1.91 10.34 0.55
C GLU A 205 3.08 10.82 1.43
N GLY A 206 4.08 9.98 1.67
CA GLY A 206 5.28 10.32 2.44
C GLY A 206 5.14 10.18 3.96
N GLN A 207 3.92 9.95 4.49
CA GLN A 207 3.67 9.93 5.93
C GLN A 207 4.27 8.71 6.63
N ARG A 208 4.31 7.55 5.98
CA ARG A 208 4.79 6.30 6.58
C ARG A 208 6.19 6.40 7.15
N PHE A 209 7.10 7.11 6.49
CA PHE A 209 8.47 7.32 6.94
C PHE A 209 8.54 7.95 8.34
N PHE A 210 7.68 8.92 8.61
CA PHE A 210 7.59 9.60 9.90
C PHE A 210 6.85 8.76 10.93
N ASP A 211 5.74 8.13 10.54
CA ASP A 211 4.89 7.32 11.39
C ASP A 211 5.65 6.16 12.03
N ILE A 212 6.39 5.36 11.25
CA ILE A 212 7.14 4.21 11.77
C ILE A 212 8.26 4.61 12.74
N ARG A 213 8.79 5.84 12.60
CA ARG A 213 9.80 6.39 13.50
C ARG A 213 9.19 6.88 14.81
N ARG A 214 8.13 7.66 14.75
CA ARG A 214 7.48 8.16 15.97
C ARG A 214 6.81 7.05 16.78
N TRP A 215 6.36 5.99 16.14
CA TRP A 215 5.83 4.80 16.82
C TRP A 215 6.92 3.82 17.26
N MET A 216 8.15 4.01 16.81
CA MET A 216 9.31 3.15 17.09
C MET A 216 9.08 1.69 16.69
N ILE A 217 8.47 1.45 15.54
CA ILE A 217 8.15 0.12 15.00
C ILE A 217 9.05 -0.29 13.83
N CYS A 218 10.25 0.28 13.73
CA CYS A 218 11.21 -0.06 12.68
C CYS A 218 12.14 -1.18 13.11
N GLY A 219 12.31 -2.18 12.27
CA GLY A 219 13.47 -3.06 12.26
C GLY A 219 13.53 -4.20 13.28
N GLU A 220 12.77 -4.18 14.37
CA GLU A 220 12.81 -5.21 15.42
C GLU A 220 11.43 -5.49 16.00
N GLY A 221 11.15 -6.77 16.32
CA GLY A 221 9.92 -7.21 16.96
C GLY A 221 8.79 -7.59 15.99
N GLU A 222 7.64 -7.94 16.55
CA GLU A 222 6.44 -8.37 15.79
C GLU A 222 5.87 -7.27 14.89
N ASP A 223 6.06 -6.01 15.29
CA ASP A 223 5.61 -4.84 14.54
C ASP A 223 6.72 -4.26 13.63
N ALA A 224 7.82 -4.99 13.43
CA ALA A 224 8.94 -4.54 12.59
C ALA A 224 8.47 -4.29 11.18
N ASP A 225 8.57 -3.04 10.74
CA ASP A 225 8.14 -2.62 9.41
C ASP A 225 9.34 -2.26 8.53
N GLN A 226 9.22 -2.58 7.25
CA GLN A 226 10.12 -2.14 6.17
C GLN A 226 11.58 -2.67 6.20
N ARG A 227 11.91 -3.64 7.05
CA ARG A 227 13.24 -4.25 7.03
C ARG A 227 13.42 -5.16 5.82
N PHE A 228 12.47 -6.03 5.60
CA PHE A 228 12.48 -6.94 4.47
C PHE A 228 11.49 -6.45 3.41
N VAL A 229 11.95 -6.35 2.18
CA VAL A 229 11.14 -5.92 1.05
C VAL A 229 10.93 -7.10 0.15
N HIS A 230 9.68 -7.53 0.04
CA HIS A 230 9.28 -8.61 -0.85
C HIS A 230 8.54 -8.07 -2.08
N GLY A 231 8.49 -8.89 -3.09
CA GLY A 231 7.74 -8.71 -4.32
C GLY A 231 7.45 -10.03 -4.99
N MET A 232 6.93 -9.99 -6.20
CA MET A 232 6.76 -11.16 -7.03
C MET A 232 8.07 -11.60 -7.68
N ASN A 233 8.16 -12.85 -8.09
CA ASN A 233 9.31 -13.39 -8.79
C ASN A 233 9.36 -12.89 -10.24
N MET A 234 10.13 -11.85 -10.50
CA MET A 234 10.28 -11.25 -11.84
C MET A 234 10.95 -12.17 -12.89
N ASN A 235 11.55 -13.28 -12.46
CA ASN A 235 12.10 -14.33 -13.35
C ASN A 235 11.08 -15.43 -13.64
N GLY A 236 9.92 -15.39 -13.01
CA GLY A 236 8.87 -16.38 -13.14
C GLY A 236 7.87 -16.06 -14.24
N GLU A 237 7.27 -17.12 -14.77
CA GLU A 237 6.23 -17.05 -15.78
C GLU A 237 4.83 -17.09 -15.13
N ARG A 238 3.86 -16.46 -15.79
CA ARG A 238 2.48 -16.34 -15.29
C ARG A 238 1.79 -17.70 -15.13
N ASN A 239 2.03 -18.62 -16.07
CA ASN A 239 1.31 -19.87 -16.18
C ASN A 239 2.07 -21.08 -15.59
N ARG A 240 3.02 -20.85 -14.69
CA ARG A 240 3.73 -21.94 -14.00
C ARG A 240 3.02 -22.33 -12.71
N PRO A 241 3.20 -23.56 -12.23
CA PRO A 241 2.58 -24.02 -10.98
C PRO A 241 2.95 -23.07 -9.82
N LEU A 242 1.93 -22.67 -9.05
CA LEU A 242 2.07 -21.78 -7.91
C LEU A 242 3.05 -22.37 -6.88
N GLY A 243 3.82 -21.49 -6.22
CA GLY A 243 4.81 -21.89 -5.22
C GLY A 243 6.14 -22.43 -5.78
N THR A 244 6.23 -22.68 -7.10
CA THR A 244 7.50 -23.10 -7.72
C THR A 244 8.42 -21.94 -8.02
N ASP A 245 9.72 -22.22 -8.18
CA ASP A 245 10.73 -21.22 -8.56
C ASP A 245 10.49 -20.60 -9.93
N GLN A 246 9.66 -21.25 -10.75
CA GLN A 246 9.32 -20.79 -12.09
C GLN A 246 8.05 -19.93 -12.12
N SER A 247 7.29 -19.84 -11.02
CA SER A 247 6.09 -19.03 -10.94
C SER A 247 6.39 -17.56 -10.66
N PHE A 248 5.75 -16.67 -11.43
CA PHE A 248 5.76 -15.22 -11.14
C PHE A 248 5.16 -14.90 -9.76
N TYR A 249 4.10 -15.60 -9.37
CA TYR A 249 3.36 -15.33 -8.13
C TYR A 249 4.04 -15.83 -6.85
N ARG A 250 5.27 -16.29 -6.93
CA ARG A 250 6.04 -16.62 -5.74
C ARG A 250 6.58 -15.36 -5.09
N ARG A 251 6.28 -15.17 -3.80
CA ARG A 251 6.87 -14.10 -2.99
C ARG A 251 8.39 -14.26 -2.92
N THR A 252 9.11 -13.23 -3.24
CA THR A 252 10.58 -13.22 -3.32
C THR A 252 11.13 -12.06 -2.53
N LEU A 253 12.16 -12.31 -1.72
CA LEU A 253 12.90 -11.26 -1.04
C LEU A 253 13.67 -10.43 -2.08
N ILE A 254 13.33 -9.16 -2.20
CA ILE A 254 13.96 -8.22 -3.13
C ILE A 254 15.10 -7.47 -2.45
N GLU A 255 14.90 -7.06 -1.21
CA GLU A 255 15.85 -6.23 -0.47
C GLU A 255 15.77 -6.53 1.03
N ASN A 256 16.95 -6.62 1.68
CA ASN A 256 17.05 -6.62 3.13
C ASN A 256 17.69 -5.28 3.55
N ARG A 257 16.90 -4.44 4.20
CA ARG A 257 17.32 -3.12 4.68
C ARG A 257 17.89 -3.23 6.08
N PRO A 258 19.18 -2.99 6.28
CA PRO A 258 19.73 -2.97 7.62
C PRO A 258 19.10 -1.83 8.42
N TRP A 259 18.71 -2.14 9.65
CA TRP A 259 18.17 -1.15 10.57
C TRP A 259 19.05 -1.08 11.82
N LYS A 260 19.37 0.14 12.23
CA LYS A 260 20.05 0.43 13.51
C LYS A 260 19.18 1.37 14.32
N ARG A 261 19.17 1.22 15.64
CA ARG A 261 18.39 2.08 16.54
C ARG A 261 18.70 3.57 16.37
N ALA A 262 19.94 3.91 16.02
CA ALA A 262 20.33 5.28 15.65
C ALA A 262 19.43 5.88 14.55
N MET A 263 18.92 5.06 13.62
CA MET A 263 18.16 5.51 12.45
C MET A 263 16.75 6.02 12.77
N TYR A 264 16.30 5.95 14.04
CA TYR A 264 15.11 6.66 14.46
C TYR A 264 15.26 8.18 14.38
N LEU A 265 16.49 8.67 14.58
CA LEU A 265 16.86 10.06 14.41
C LEU A 265 17.87 10.20 13.26
N HIS A 266 17.83 11.32 12.57
CA HIS A 266 18.90 11.64 11.61
C HIS A 266 20.16 12.10 12.33
N PRO A 267 21.36 11.78 11.83
CA PRO A 267 22.57 12.39 12.36
C PRO A 267 22.56 13.89 12.09
N ILE A 268 23.06 14.65 13.04
CA ILE A 268 23.39 16.07 12.81
C ILE A 268 24.61 16.10 11.86
N PRO A 269 24.56 16.86 10.76
CA PRO A 269 25.68 16.96 9.83
C PRO A 269 26.99 17.33 10.54
N PHE A 270 28.07 16.67 10.16
CA PHE A 270 29.37 16.86 10.81
C PHE A 270 29.83 18.33 10.81
N ASP A 271 29.59 19.03 9.71
CA ASP A 271 29.96 20.45 9.56
C ASP A 271 29.26 21.33 10.60
N GLU A 272 28.00 21.04 10.93
CA GLU A 272 27.25 21.77 11.96
C GLU A 272 27.86 21.57 13.36
N LEU A 273 28.33 20.36 13.65
CA LEU A 273 29.03 20.03 14.90
C LEU A 273 30.38 20.77 15.00
N GLN A 274 31.05 21.00 13.86
CA GLN A 274 32.32 21.74 13.83
C GLN A 274 32.11 23.23 14.07
N VAL A 275 31.07 23.82 13.50
CA VAL A 275 30.75 25.25 13.62
C VAL A 275 30.23 25.59 15.01
N ASN A 276 29.33 24.78 15.55
CA ASN A 276 28.71 25.05 16.86
C ASN A 276 29.08 23.95 17.87
N LYS A 277 30.09 24.22 18.69
CA LYS A 277 30.57 23.27 19.73
C LYS A 277 29.58 23.00 20.86
N LYS A 278 28.43 23.69 20.92
CA LYS A 278 27.36 23.40 21.89
C LYS A 278 26.37 22.35 21.40
N ILE A 279 26.39 22.03 20.12
CA ILE A 279 25.54 20.98 19.56
C ILE A 279 26.15 19.61 19.90
N VAL A 280 25.33 18.73 20.45
CA VAL A 280 25.67 17.34 20.74
C VAL A 280 25.00 16.46 19.71
N GLN A 281 25.73 15.48 19.16
CA GLN A 281 25.20 14.52 18.18
C GLN A 281 24.04 13.74 18.77
N ASN A 282 23.10 13.36 17.91
CA ASN A 282 22.01 12.49 18.28
C ASN A 282 22.55 11.14 18.83
N PRO A 283 21.82 10.52 19.80
CA PRO A 283 22.28 9.28 20.41
C PRO A 283 22.58 8.19 19.36
N LEU A 284 23.65 7.44 19.60
CA LEU A 284 24.10 6.29 18.80
C LEU A 284 24.69 6.62 17.42
N TRP A 285 24.87 7.91 17.10
CA TRP A 285 25.60 8.38 15.92
C TRP A 285 27.03 8.78 16.25
#